data_f890acd88eddcfc703a963d7ba45e8a5
#
_entry.id   f890acd88eddcfc703a963d7ba45e8a5
#
_cell.length_a   1.000
_cell.length_b   1.000
_cell.length_c   1.000
_cell.angle_alpha   90.00
_cell.angle_beta   90.00
_cell.angle_gamma   90.00
#
_symmetry.space_group_name_H-M   'P 1'
#
loop_
_entity.id
_entity.type
_entity.pdbx_description
1 polymer ?
#
loop_
_entity_poly.entity_id
_entity_poly.type
_entity_poly.pdbx_seq_one_letter_code
_entity_poly.pdbx_strand_id
1 'polypeptide(L)'
;MASSFKQIEDKLKTEAKKLLKTGQVSVVLAYGKGYDDNHPMPYIAKLPSDADNIVFNEYCTHNLARYLVRYPKGTKIAVAVKAADSRAVIQLIQEEKVKREDLILLGLPAYGMKNSKTGEIIDSQTTCGLYNPVLYDTLLGEEVHGQPVVSPYDVLAQYEAMDKDARFEFWKKEFDKCIRCYA
;
A
#
# COMPACT_ATOMS: atom_id res chain seq x y z
N MET A 1 -12.05 -17.83 -7.07
CA MET A 1 -11.25 -17.02 -8.03
C MET A 1 -11.00 -15.66 -7.37
N ALA A 2 -9.78 -15.14 -7.43
CA ALA A 2 -9.51 -13.82 -6.85
C ALA A 2 -10.37 -12.74 -7.52
N SER A 3 -10.82 -11.76 -6.74
CA SER A 3 -11.60 -10.63 -7.26
C SER A 3 -10.78 -9.83 -8.26
N SER A 4 -11.38 -9.44 -9.39
CA SER A 4 -10.71 -8.56 -10.35
C SER A 4 -10.53 -7.15 -9.78
N PHE A 5 -9.56 -6.39 -10.29
CA PHE A 5 -9.37 -4.98 -9.90
C PHE A 5 -10.66 -4.18 -10.03
N LYS A 6 -11.44 -4.42 -11.10
CA LYS A 6 -12.71 -3.73 -11.33
C LYS A 6 -13.75 -4.05 -10.26
N GLN A 7 -13.85 -5.30 -9.84
CA GLN A 7 -14.78 -5.68 -8.76
C GLN A 7 -14.40 -5.03 -7.42
N ILE A 8 -13.10 -4.93 -7.13
CA ILE A 8 -12.59 -4.25 -5.93
C ILE A 8 -12.86 -2.74 -6.03
N GLU A 9 -12.64 -2.14 -7.20
CA GLU A 9 -12.94 -0.72 -7.44
C GLU A 9 -14.42 -0.40 -7.18
N ASP A 10 -15.34 -1.21 -7.72
CA ASP A 10 -16.77 -0.98 -7.56
C ASP A 10 -17.21 -1.10 -6.08
N LYS A 11 -16.66 -2.09 -5.36
CA LYS A 11 -16.87 -2.21 -3.92
C LYS A 11 -16.28 -1.03 -3.14
N LEU A 12 -15.09 -0.56 -3.52
CA LEU A 12 -14.43 0.58 -2.90
C LEU A 12 -15.26 1.86 -3.07
N LYS A 13 -15.78 2.11 -4.28
CA LYS A 13 -16.69 3.23 -4.55
C LYS A 13 -17.96 3.17 -3.70
N THR A 14 -18.54 1.98 -3.62
CA THR A 14 -19.77 1.76 -2.84
C THR A 14 -19.56 2.03 -1.36
N GLU A 15 -18.49 1.47 -0.77
CA GLU A 15 -18.19 1.66 0.65
C GLU A 15 -17.76 3.10 0.95
N ALA A 16 -16.96 3.73 0.07
CA ALA A 16 -16.60 5.14 0.20
C ALA A 16 -17.84 6.05 0.22
N LYS A 17 -18.79 5.85 -0.72
CA LYS A 17 -20.06 6.59 -0.75
C LYS A 17 -20.85 6.42 0.54
N LYS A 18 -20.95 5.19 1.03
CA LYS A 18 -21.69 4.87 2.27
C LYS A 18 -21.07 5.57 3.47
N LEU A 19 -19.74 5.46 3.65
CA LEU A 19 -19.02 6.08 4.78
C LEU A 19 -19.15 7.60 4.79
N LEU A 20 -19.03 8.25 3.62
CA LEU A 20 -19.20 9.70 3.49
C LEU A 20 -20.66 10.13 3.69
N LYS A 21 -21.63 9.38 3.14
CA LYS A 21 -23.07 9.68 3.28
C LYS A 21 -23.55 9.57 4.72
N THR A 22 -23.02 8.60 5.47
CA THR A 22 -23.39 8.39 6.89
C THR A 22 -22.63 9.30 7.84
N GLY A 23 -21.65 10.07 7.36
CA GLY A 23 -20.82 10.93 8.20
C GLY A 23 -19.87 10.16 9.14
N GLN A 24 -19.66 8.87 8.92
CA GLN A 24 -18.73 8.07 9.72
C GLN A 24 -17.28 8.53 9.54
N VAL A 25 -16.96 9.07 8.36
CA VAL A 25 -15.67 9.67 8.05
C VAL A 25 -15.86 11.04 7.39
N SER A 26 -14.90 11.91 7.60
CA SER A 26 -14.85 13.22 6.93
C SER A 26 -14.15 13.15 5.56
N VAL A 27 -13.33 12.11 5.36
CA VAL A 27 -12.47 11.97 4.19
C VAL A 27 -12.26 10.50 3.88
N VAL A 28 -12.22 10.18 2.58
CA VAL A 28 -11.74 8.89 2.06
C VAL A 28 -10.48 9.12 1.25
N LEU A 29 -9.40 8.48 1.65
CA LEU A 29 -8.14 8.44 0.90
C LEU A 29 -8.13 7.19 0.01
N ALA A 30 -8.11 7.39 -1.28
CA ALA A 30 -8.11 6.32 -2.28
C ALA A 30 -7.23 6.71 -3.47
N TYR A 31 -7.41 6.06 -4.59
CA TYR A 31 -6.77 6.42 -5.86
C TYR A 31 -7.80 7.06 -6.76
N GLY A 32 -7.38 8.02 -7.55
CA GLY A 32 -8.18 8.67 -8.57
C GLY A 32 -7.46 8.66 -9.91
N LYS A 33 -8.18 9.06 -10.95
CA LYS A 33 -7.62 9.16 -12.29
C LYS A 33 -6.50 10.20 -12.33
N GLY A 34 -5.35 9.81 -12.85
CA GLY A 34 -4.24 10.71 -13.13
C GLY A 34 -4.32 11.24 -14.56
N TYR A 35 -3.17 11.53 -15.18
CA TYR A 35 -3.14 12.02 -16.56
C TYR A 35 -3.46 10.93 -17.58
N ASP A 36 -3.28 9.67 -17.24
CA ASP A 36 -3.74 8.50 -18.01
C ASP A 36 -4.09 7.33 -17.08
N ASP A 37 -4.55 6.21 -17.63
CA ASP A 37 -5.00 5.06 -16.87
C ASP A 37 -3.86 4.28 -16.19
N ASN A 38 -2.61 4.45 -16.64
CA ASN A 38 -1.42 3.81 -16.08
C ASN A 38 -0.79 4.63 -14.96
N HIS A 39 -1.29 5.84 -14.71
CA HIS A 39 -0.76 6.76 -13.70
C HIS A 39 -1.86 7.25 -12.75
N PRO A 40 -2.54 6.33 -12.02
CA PRO A 40 -3.48 6.75 -10.99
C PRO A 40 -2.75 7.53 -9.90
N MET A 41 -3.45 8.50 -9.32
CA MET A 41 -2.90 9.40 -8.30
C MET A 41 -3.62 9.22 -6.97
N PRO A 42 -2.97 9.54 -5.83
CA PRO A 42 -3.68 9.66 -4.57
C PRO A 42 -4.84 10.65 -4.68
N TYR A 43 -6.01 10.21 -4.27
CA TYR A 43 -7.26 10.96 -4.38
C TYR A 43 -7.94 11.10 -3.02
N ILE A 44 -8.50 12.27 -2.79
CA ILE A 44 -9.18 12.64 -1.54
C ILE A 44 -10.65 12.91 -1.87
N ALA A 45 -11.52 11.97 -1.48
CA ALA A 45 -12.96 12.14 -1.58
C ALA A 45 -13.51 12.72 -0.27
N LYS A 46 -14.29 13.80 -0.35
CA LYS A 46 -14.93 14.49 0.78
C LYS A 46 -16.45 14.44 0.70
N LEU A 47 -16.97 14.34 -0.51
CA LEU A 47 -18.39 14.24 -0.77
C LEU A 47 -18.74 12.85 -1.29
N PRO A 48 -19.95 12.33 -1.06
CA PRO A 48 -20.36 11.04 -1.61
C PRO A 48 -20.23 10.94 -3.14
N SER A 49 -20.43 12.06 -3.86
CA SER A 49 -20.25 12.16 -5.31
C SER A 49 -18.81 11.98 -5.74
N ASP A 50 -17.83 12.34 -4.89
CA ASP A 50 -16.41 12.22 -5.22
C ASP A 50 -15.97 10.76 -5.36
N ALA A 51 -16.70 9.85 -4.70
CA ALA A 51 -16.40 8.42 -4.76
C ALA A 51 -16.55 7.83 -6.18
N ASP A 52 -17.28 8.47 -7.08
CA ASP A 52 -17.39 8.05 -8.47
C ASP A 52 -16.06 8.19 -9.24
N ASN A 53 -15.18 9.11 -8.80
CA ASN A 53 -13.88 9.35 -9.38
C ASN A 53 -12.78 8.41 -8.84
N ILE A 54 -13.10 7.56 -7.89
CA ILE A 54 -12.17 6.56 -7.37
C ILE A 54 -11.87 5.53 -8.47
N VAL A 55 -10.62 5.18 -8.60
CA VAL A 55 -10.14 4.09 -9.47
C VAL A 55 -9.27 3.13 -8.69
N PHE A 56 -9.29 1.85 -9.09
CA PHE A 56 -8.35 0.87 -8.57
C PHE A 56 -7.95 -0.10 -9.68
N ASN A 57 -6.70 -0.02 -10.09
CA ASN A 57 -6.12 -0.87 -11.12
C ASN A 57 -4.72 -1.33 -10.74
N GLU A 58 -4.08 -2.08 -11.60
CA GLU A 58 -2.76 -2.65 -11.38
C GLU A 58 -1.61 -1.63 -11.27
N TYR A 59 -1.86 -0.36 -11.57
CA TYR A 59 -0.88 0.74 -11.49
C TYR A 59 -1.03 1.60 -10.22
N CYS A 60 -1.91 1.23 -9.30
CA CYS A 60 -2.11 1.94 -8.02
C CYS A 60 -0.96 1.68 -7.03
N THR A 61 0.24 2.13 -7.37
CA THR A 61 1.48 1.85 -6.62
C THR A 61 1.70 2.74 -5.41
N HIS A 62 1.09 3.92 -5.36
CA HIS A 62 1.29 4.88 -4.26
C HIS A 62 0.89 4.29 -2.90
N ASN A 63 1.73 4.53 -1.88
CA ASN A 63 1.40 4.23 -0.49
C ASN A 63 0.56 5.37 0.10
N LEU A 64 -0.73 5.11 0.32
CA LEU A 64 -1.67 6.11 0.82
C LEU A 64 -1.49 6.41 2.31
N ALA A 65 -0.88 5.53 3.09
CA ALA A 65 -0.64 5.73 4.52
C ALA A 65 0.15 7.03 4.80
N ARG A 66 1.08 7.39 3.91
CA ARG A 66 1.87 8.62 4.04
C ARG A 66 1.05 9.92 4.08
N TYR A 67 -0.19 9.88 3.62
CA TYR A 67 -1.08 11.05 3.61
C TYR A 67 -1.85 11.23 4.92
N LEU A 68 -1.93 10.18 5.74
CA LEU A 68 -2.67 10.21 7.02
C LEU A 68 -2.11 11.27 7.98
N VAL A 69 -0.80 11.44 8.01
CA VAL A 69 -0.13 12.41 8.90
C VAL A 69 -0.42 13.88 8.56
N ARG A 70 -1.07 14.15 7.42
CA ARG A 70 -1.46 15.51 7.01
C ARG A 70 -2.73 16.00 7.68
N TYR A 71 -3.46 15.10 8.35
CA TYR A 71 -4.73 15.42 9.01
C TYR A 71 -4.53 15.57 10.52
N PRO A 72 -5.23 16.51 11.15
CA PRO A 72 -5.23 16.64 12.61
C PRO A 72 -5.71 15.35 13.27
N LYS A 73 -5.15 15.01 14.43
CA LYS A 73 -5.64 13.90 15.25
C LYS A 73 -7.12 14.13 15.60
N GLY A 74 -7.92 13.08 15.59
CA GLY A 74 -9.36 13.14 15.77
C GLY A 74 -10.16 13.28 14.48
N THR A 75 -9.51 13.53 13.33
CA THR A 75 -10.19 13.49 12.04
C THR A 75 -10.48 12.04 11.66
N LYS A 76 -11.76 11.70 11.44
CA LYS A 76 -12.15 10.36 11.00
C LYS A 76 -11.88 10.19 9.50
N ILE A 77 -11.04 9.23 9.15
CA ILE A 77 -10.53 9.01 7.80
C ILE A 77 -10.72 7.54 7.41
N ALA A 78 -11.33 7.31 6.26
CA ALA A 78 -11.22 6.00 5.61
C ALA A 78 -10.02 6.01 4.66
N VAL A 79 -9.24 4.94 4.62
CA VAL A 79 -8.11 4.82 3.72
C VAL A 79 -8.07 3.44 3.05
N ALA A 80 -7.89 3.44 1.75
CA ALA A 80 -7.68 2.25 0.96
C ALA A 80 -6.23 1.74 1.18
N VAL A 81 -6.09 0.50 1.65
CA VAL A 81 -4.80 -0.07 2.04
C VAL A 81 -4.55 -1.39 1.32
N LYS A 82 -3.44 -1.48 0.62
CA LYS A 82 -2.87 -2.74 0.11
C LYS A 82 -2.07 -3.43 1.23
N ALA A 83 -1.54 -4.59 0.94
CA ALA A 83 -0.74 -5.37 1.89
C ALA A 83 0.41 -4.56 2.51
N ALA A 84 1.26 -3.97 1.70
CA ALA A 84 2.39 -3.15 2.15
C ALA A 84 1.93 -1.87 2.86
N ASP A 85 0.85 -1.23 2.38
CA ASP A 85 0.32 0.00 2.96
C ASP A 85 -0.22 -0.24 4.38
N SER A 86 -0.86 -1.39 4.63
CA SER A 86 -1.37 -1.73 5.96
C SER A 86 -0.26 -1.83 7.02
N ARG A 87 0.93 -2.31 6.64
CA ARG A 87 2.12 -2.33 7.51
C ARG A 87 2.61 -0.92 7.81
N ALA A 88 2.59 -0.02 6.81
CA ALA A 88 2.93 1.38 7.04
C ALA A 88 1.93 2.08 7.99
N VAL A 89 0.64 1.74 7.92
CA VAL A 89 -0.36 2.24 8.88
C VAL A 89 -0.05 1.75 10.29
N ILE A 90 0.31 0.48 10.49
CA ILE A 90 0.70 -0.07 11.79
C ILE A 90 1.89 0.72 12.35
N GLN A 91 2.91 1.01 11.53
CA GLN A 91 4.06 1.79 11.94
C GLN A 91 3.66 3.20 12.40
N LEU A 92 2.78 3.89 11.64
CA LEU A 92 2.29 5.22 12.02
C LEU A 92 1.49 5.21 13.33
N ILE A 93 0.76 4.13 13.62
CA ILE A 93 0.06 3.96 14.89
C ILE A 93 1.07 3.77 16.03
N GLN A 94 2.08 2.92 15.85
CA GLN A 94 3.13 2.68 16.84
C GLN A 94 3.96 3.94 17.15
N GLU A 95 4.18 4.79 16.15
CA GLU A 95 4.85 6.08 16.31
C GLU A 95 3.91 7.17 16.86
N GLU A 96 2.67 6.85 17.20
CA GLU A 96 1.65 7.79 17.68
C GLU A 96 1.38 8.98 16.72
N LYS A 97 1.71 8.81 15.42
CA LYS A 97 1.43 9.82 14.40
C LYS A 97 -0.05 9.89 14.06
N VAL A 98 -0.72 8.74 14.11
CA VAL A 98 -2.16 8.62 13.89
C VAL A 98 -2.76 7.74 14.99
N LYS A 99 -4.04 7.94 15.30
CA LYS A 99 -4.78 7.09 16.23
C LYS A 99 -5.57 6.04 15.46
N ARG A 100 -5.51 4.78 15.91
CA ARG A 100 -6.26 3.68 15.28
C ARG A 100 -7.76 3.95 15.24
N GLU A 101 -8.30 4.54 16.30
CA GLU A 101 -9.72 4.89 16.44
C GLU A 101 -10.21 5.95 15.45
N ASP A 102 -9.31 6.71 14.83
CA ASP A 102 -9.65 7.71 13.81
C ASP A 102 -9.66 7.14 12.40
N LEU A 103 -9.30 5.86 12.23
CA LEU A 103 -9.12 5.23 10.93
C LEU A 103 -10.17 4.14 10.66
N ILE A 104 -10.67 4.12 9.42
CA ILE A 104 -11.38 2.99 8.82
C ILE A 104 -10.53 2.49 7.66
N LEU A 105 -10.03 1.25 7.76
CA LEU A 105 -9.10 0.67 6.81
C LEU A 105 -9.86 -0.22 5.81
N LEU A 106 -9.88 0.20 4.55
CA LEU A 106 -10.50 -0.50 3.45
C LEU A 106 -9.45 -1.36 2.75
N GLY A 107 -9.44 -2.65 3.05
CA GLY A 107 -8.44 -3.58 2.57
C GLY A 107 -8.60 -3.92 1.09
N LEU A 108 -7.52 -3.80 0.33
CA LEU A 108 -7.45 -4.08 -1.10
C LEU A 108 -6.51 -5.27 -1.34
N PRO A 109 -7.03 -6.50 -1.46
CA PRO A 109 -6.21 -7.65 -1.81
C PRO A 109 -5.78 -7.58 -3.28
N ALA A 110 -4.51 -7.89 -3.57
CA ALA A 110 -4.00 -7.90 -4.94
C ALA A 110 -2.76 -8.77 -5.07
N TYR A 111 -2.56 -9.38 -6.25
CA TYR A 111 -1.35 -10.16 -6.54
C TYR A 111 -0.07 -9.31 -6.64
N GLY A 112 -0.19 -8.03 -6.95
CA GLY A 112 0.92 -7.10 -7.08
C GLY A 112 0.53 -5.91 -7.94
N MET A 113 1.38 -4.90 -7.94
CA MET A 113 1.22 -3.69 -8.72
C MET A 113 2.27 -3.65 -9.82
N LYS A 114 1.99 -2.97 -10.92
CA LYS A 114 2.87 -2.86 -12.07
C LYS A 114 3.55 -1.49 -12.14
N ASN A 115 4.77 -1.49 -12.62
CA ASN A 115 5.44 -0.26 -13.02
C ASN A 115 4.78 0.27 -14.30
N SER A 116 4.34 1.52 -14.27
CA SER A 116 3.69 2.16 -15.43
C SER A 116 4.60 2.30 -16.66
N LYS A 117 5.92 2.27 -16.47
CA LYS A 117 6.89 2.40 -17.57
C LYS A 117 7.33 1.06 -18.15
N THR A 118 7.57 0.06 -17.29
CA THR A 118 8.13 -1.23 -17.72
C THR A 118 7.07 -2.33 -17.81
N GLY A 119 5.91 -2.16 -17.18
CA GLY A 119 4.88 -3.19 -17.05
C GLY A 119 5.23 -4.32 -16.09
N GLU A 120 6.43 -4.28 -15.48
CA GLU A 120 6.88 -5.29 -14.53
C GLU A 120 6.20 -5.13 -13.17
N ILE A 121 6.03 -6.24 -12.47
CA ILE A 121 5.51 -6.24 -11.11
C ILE A 121 6.62 -5.75 -10.17
N ILE A 122 6.36 -4.66 -9.47
CA ILE A 122 7.33 -3.97 -8.60
C ILE A 122 6.96 -4.01 -7.12
N ASP A 123 5.79 -4.55 -6.79
CA ASP A 123 5.29 -4.50 -5.43
C ASP A 123 5.96 -5.55 -4.54
N SER A 124 6.23 -5.18 -3.30
CA SER A 124 6.71 -6.08 -2.24
C SER A 124 5.78 -7.27 -1.99
N GLN A 125 4.52 -7.17 -2.41
CA GLN A 125 3.54 -8.25 -2.31
C GLN A 125 4.02 -9.51 -3.00
N THR A 126 4.60 -9.41 -4.20
CA THR A 126 5.09 -10.58 -4.93
C THR A 126 6.39 -11.12 -4.38
N THR A 127 7.25 -10.28 -3.83
CA THR A 127 8.52 -10.70 -3.25
C THR A 127 8.37 -11.31 -1.86
N CYS A 128 7.41 -10.82 -1.06
CA CYS A 128 7.22 -11.24 0.33
C CYS A 128 5.98 -12.13 0.54
N GLY A 129 5.21 -12.45 -0.50
CA GLY A 129 3.94 -13.17 -0.38
C GLY A 129 2.84 -12.39 0.34
N LEU A 130 2.96 -11.08 0.40
CA LEU A 130 2.00 -10.22 1.07
C LEU A 130 0.94 -9.73 0.08
N TYR A 131 -0.02 -10.57 -0.22
CA TYR A 131 -1.11 -10.26 -1.15
C TYR A 131 -2.31 -9.58 -0.48
N ASN A 132 -2.46 -9.80 0.82
CA ASN A 132 -3.59 -9.30 1.59
C ASN A 132 -3.11 -8.29 2.66
N PRO A 133 -3.90 -7.24 2.94
CA PRO A 133 -3.62 -6.37 4.07
C PRO A 133 -3.58 -7.15 5.38
N VAL A 134 -2.62 -6.83 6.25
CA VAL A 134 -2.49 -7.46 7.58
C VAL A 134 -3.33 -6.74 8.65
N LEU A 135 -3.79 -5.54 8.35
CA LEU A 135 -4.69 -4.75 9.18
C LEU A 135 -5.73 -4.08 8.28
N TYR A 136 -7.01 -4.37 8.54
CA TYR A 136 -8.16 -3.78 7.85
C TYR A 136 -9.43 -3.88 8.70
N ASP A 137 -10.41 -3.06 8.41
CA ASP A 137 -11.76 -3.14 8.98
C ASP A 137 -12.72 -3.86 8.02
N THR A 138 -12.56 -3.61 6.72
CA THR A 138 -13.35 -4.24 5.66
C THR A 138 -12.45 -4.67 4.52
N LEU A 139 -12.47 -5.97 4.17
CA LEU A 139 -11.78 -6.47 2.98
C LEU A 139 -12.70 -6.36 1.77
N LEU A 140 -12.26 -5.64 0.73
CA LEU A 140 -13.08 -5.34 -0.44
C LEU A 140 -12.96 -6.35 -1.60
N GLY A 141 -12.31 -7.47 -1.35
CA GLY A 141 -12.15 -8.57 -2.29
C GLY A 141 -12.08 -9.92 -1.58
N GLU A 142 -11.80 -10.95 -2.34
CA GLU A 142 -11.45 -12.25 -1.78
C GLU A 142 -9.96 -12.27 -1.43
N GLU A 143 -9.60 -13.01 -0.40
CA GLU A 143 -8.19 -13.21 -0.07
C GLU A 143 -7.44 -13.84 -1.24
N VAL A 144 -6.29 -13.29 -1.51
CA VAL A 144 -5.39 -13.76 -2.55
C VAL A 144 -4.36 -14.69 -1.92
N HIS A 145 -4.23 -15.89 -2.48
CA HIS A 145 -3.24 -16.88 -2.06
C HIS A 145 -2.21 -17.07 -3.17
N GLY A 146 -0.94 -17.06 -2.82
CA GLY A 146 0.16 -17.24 -3.77
C GLY A 146 1.47 -17.49 -3.02
N GLN A 147 2.47 -17.91 -3.77
CA GLN A 147 3.83 -18.07 -3.26
C GLN A 147 4.63 -16.81 -3.58
N PRO A 148 5.53 -16.35 -2.70
CA PRO A 148 6.44 -15.27 -3.02
C PRO A 148 7.29 -15.65 -4.25
N VAL A 149 7.51 -14.68 -5.13
CA VAL A 149 8.33 -14.90 -6.35
C VAL A 149 9.80 -15.09 -5.97
N VAL A 150 10.23 -14.36 -4.95
CA VAL A 150 11.60 -14.45 -4.42
C VAL A 150 11.51 -14.63 -2.91
N SER A 151 12.23 -15.62 -2.39
CA SER A 151 12.36 -15.79 -0.95
C SER A 151 13.18 -14.62 -0.36
N PRO A 152 12.73 -13.95 0.69
CA PRO A 152 13.53 -12.93 1.35
C PRO A 152 14.83 -13.48 1.95
N TYR A 153 14.92 -14.80 2.12
CA TYR A 153 16.10 -15.50 2.68
C TYR A 153 17.12 -15.92 1.62
N ASP A 154 16.78 -15.88 0.32
CA ASP A 154 17.73 -16.29 -0.74
C ASP A 154 18.96 -15.39 -0.77
N VAL A 155 18.78 -14.10 -0.54
CA VAL A 155 19.88 -13.14 -0.43
C VAL A 155 20.71 -13.40 0.82
N LEU A 156 20.09 -13.75 1.93
CA LEU A 156 20.77 -14.10 3.17
C LEU A 156 21.64 -15.35 2.99
N ALA A 157 21.09 -16.39 2.37
CA ALA A 157 21.84 -17.61 2.07
C ALA A 157 23.08 -17.34 1.20
N GLN A 158 22.98 -16.41 0.23
CA GLN A 158 24.13 -15.99 -0.57
C GLN A 158 25.22 -15.32 0.29
N TYR A 159 24.83 -14.46 1.26
CA TYR A 159 25.78 -13.82 2.17
C TYR A 159 26.43 -14.82 3.13
N GLU A 160 25.66 -15.77 3.63
CA GLU A 160 26.17 -16.81 4.52
C GLU A 160 27.17 -17.71 3.81
N ALA A 161 27.01 -17.96 2.50
CA ALA A 161 27.93 -18.74 1.68
C ALA A 161 29.22 -17.98 1.32
N MET A 162 29.28 -16.65 1.48
CA MET A 162 30.49 -15.87 1.20
C MET A 162 31.58 -16.16 2.21
N ASP A 163 32.84 -16.28 1.75
CA ASP A 163 33.99 -16.24 2.62
C ASP A 163 34.16 -14.87 3.30
N LYS A 164 35.11 -14.80 4.24
CA LYS A 164 35.31 -13.58 5.05
C LYS A 164 35.69 -12.36 4.19
N ASP A 165 36.53 -12.56 3.20
CA ASP A 165 37.06 -11.46 2.38
C ASP A 165 36.01 -10.96 1.38
N ALA A 166 35.27 -11.87 0.74
CA ALA A 166 34.13 -11.53 -0.12
C ALA A 166 33.02 -10.79 0.64
N ARG A 167 32.74 -11.24 1.86
CA ARG A 167 31.73 -10.58 2.72
C ARG A 167 32.19 -9.18 3.15
N PHE A 168 33.47 -9.01 3.46
CA PHE A 168 34.03 -7.71 3.80
C PHE A 168 33.95 -6.73 2.61
N GLU A 169 34.35 -7.15 1.40
CA GLU A 169 34.28 -6.32 0.19
C GLU A 169 32.84 -5.99 -0.19
N PHE A 170 31.90 -6.93 0.05
CA PHE A 170 30.48 -6.65 -0.14
C PHE A 170 30.01 -5.50 0.78
N TRP A 171 30.25 -5.60 2.08
CA TRP A 171 29.83 -4.58 3.03
C TRP A 171 30.52 -3.24 2.83
N LYS A 172 31.79 -3.27 2.44
CA LYS A 172 32.52 -2.05 2.08
C LYS A 172 31.84 -1.30 0.94
N LYS A 173 31.42 -1.99 -0.13
CA LYS A 173 30.66 -1.39 -1.23
C LYS A 173 29.30 -0.82 -0.77
N GLU A 174 28.61 -1.50 0.13
CA GLU A 174 27.35 -1.01 0.66
C GLU A 174 27.54 0.25 1.53
N PHE A 175 28.55 0.28 2.37
CA PHE A 175 28.88 1.47 3.17
C PHE A 175 29.38 2.65 2.31
N ASP A 176 30.06 2.39 1.21
CA ASP A 176 30.50 3.45 0.30
C ASP A 176 29.35 4.14 -0.43
N LYS A 177 28.14 3.55 -0.44
CA LYS A 177 26.91 4.21 -0.93
C LYS A 177 26.40 5.31 0.02
N CYS A 178 26.93 5.38 1.22
CA CYS A 178 26.53 6.39 2.21
C CYS A 178 26.90 7.79 1.75
N ILE A 179 25.91 8.64 1.55
CA ILE A 179 26.10 10.05 1.13
C ILE A 179 26.42 10.99 2.30
N ARG A 180 26.63 10.44 3.50
CA ARG A 180 26.90 11.21 4.74
C ARG A 180 25.89 12.34 4.98
N CYS A 181 24.60 12.05 4.77
CA CYS A 181 23.53 13.05 4.94
C CYS A 181 23.33 13.49 6.40
N TYR A 182 23.87 12.73 7.38
CA TYR A 182 23.74 13.00 8.82
C TYR A 182 22.27 13.13 9.29
N ALA A 183 21.31 12.51 8.57
CA ALA A 183 19.88 12.52 8.86
C ALA A 183 19.52 11.50 9.95
#